data_f50ee7881d77aceafd89fc47ca4da25d
#
_entry.id   f50ee7881d77aceafd89fc47ca4da25d
#
_cell.length_a   1.000
_cell.length_b   1.000
_cell.length_c   1.000
_cell.angle_alpha   90.00
_cell.angle_beta   90.00
_cell.angle_gamma   90.00
#
_symmetry.space_group_name_H-M   'P 1'
#
loop_
_entity.id
_entity.type
_entity.pdbx_description
1 polymer ?
#
loop_
_entity_poly.entity_id
_entity_poly.type
_entity_poly.pdbx_seq_one_letter_code
_entity_poly.pdbx_strand_id
1 'polypeptide(L)'
;LAAIKIRGLSVYSGRDAGHPVLTSVEEVGASHKSSSSGGLRAAVFGVNDGLVSIACLLFGVAGAASSNDTILLTGIAGLLAGAFSMAAGEYISMRSQREMFEYQIALEREELAEYPEEEAGELALIYMARGMPEKQAIALGKRMIANPEVGLDTLAREELGLNPDELGSPWVAACSSFLAFVGGGIIPLLPFVIAMTELRLQASIALTASALFAIGAALSLFTGRSALWGGLRMLLIGGGAGLLTYWIGHLMGANLA
;
A
#
# COMPACT_ATOMS: atom_id res chain seq x y z
N LEU A 1 -13.43 5.22 -0.12
CA LEU A 1 -14.14 4.18 -0.90
C LEU A 1 -13.84 4.47 -2.36
N ALA A 2 -12.80 3.82 -2.92
CA ALA A 2 -12.56 3.84 -4.35
C ALA A 2 -13.86 3.34 -5.02
N ALA A 3 -14.46 4.15 -5.87
CA ALA A 3 -15.61 3.74 -6.64
C ALA A 3 -15.21 2.54 -7.48
N ILE A 4 -15.74 1.37 -7.14
CA ILE A 4 -15.56 0.15 -7.93
C ILE A 4 -16.33 0.39 -9.23
N LYS A 5 -15.61 0.81 -10.26
CA LYS A 5 -16.16 0.92 -11.61
C LYS A 5 -16.20 -0.48 -12.19
N ILE A 6 -17.22 -1.26 -11.81
CA ILE A 6 -17.54 -2.50 -12.50
C ILE A 6 -17.98 -2.08 -13.90
N ARG A 7 -17.29 -2.58 -14.94
CA ARG A 7 -17.65 -2.29 -16.34
C ARG A 7 -19.13 -2.61 -16.57
N GLY A 8 -19.94 -1.57 -16.80
CA GLY A 8 -21.37 -1.67 -17.09
C GLY A 8 -22.33 -1.31 -15.95
N LEU A 9 -21.85 -1.08 -14.72
CA LEU A 9 -22.68 -0.58 -13.63
C LEU A 9 -22.08 0.74 -13.12
N SER A 10 -22.64 1.86 -13.56
CA SER A 10 -22.39 3.15 -12.95
C SER A 10 -23.09 3.18 -11.59
N VAL A 11 -22.34 3.30 -10.51
CA VAL A 11 -22.88 3.51 -9.15
C VAL A 11 -23.48 4.93 -9.03
N TYR A 12 -23.34 5.74 -10.07
CA TYR A 12 -23.95 7.06 -10.16
C TYR A 12 -25.31 6.94 -10.83
N SER A 13 -26.35 7.21 -10.09
CA SER A 13 -27.73 7.20 -10.58
C SER A 13 -27.88 8.05 -11.83
N GLY A 14 -28.09 7.40 -12.97
CA GLY A 14 -29.01 7.79 -14.03
C GLY A 14 -28.82 9.13 -14.74
N ARG A 15 -27.66 9.79 -14.69
CA ARG A 15 -27.34 10.91 -15.58
C ARG A 15 -25.89 10.83 -15.97
N ASP A 16 -25.67 10.73 -17.25
CA ASP A 16 -24.43 10.77 -18.02
C ASP A 16 -23.12 10.51 -17.26
N ALA A 17 -22.28 9.61 -17.78
CA ALA A 17 -21.01 9.15 -17.22
C ALA A 17 -20.00 10.30 -16.97
N GLY A 18 -20.31 11.17 -16.01
CA GLY A 18 -19.50 12.30 -15.59
C GLY A 18 -19.35 12.31 -14.06
N HIS A 19 -18.25 12.87 -13.58
CA HIS A 19 -18.13 13.27 -12.18
C HIS A 19 -19.28 14.22 -11.82
N PRO A 20 -19.82 14.18 -10.60
CA PRO A 20 -20.80 15.16 -10.16
C PRO A 20 -20.21 16.57 -10.38
N VAL A 21 -21.01 17.44 -11.02
CA VAL A 21 -20.63 18.84 -11.18
C VAL A 21 -20.54 19.45 -9.80
N LEU A 22 -19.38 19.94 -9.42
CA LEU A 22 -19.20 20.65 -8.16
C LEU A 22 -20.01 21.95 -8.21
N THR A 23 -20.88 22.16 -7.23
CA THR A 23 -21.79 23.30 -7.16
C THR A 23 -21.40 24.29 -6.06
N SER A 24 -20.48 23.90 -5.16
CA SER A 24 -19.98 24.74 -4.08
C SER A 24 -18.47 24.56 -3.85
N VAL A 25 -17.85 25.54 -3.21
CA VAL A 25 -16.41 25.49 -2.86
C VAL A 25 -16.13 24.38 -1.86
N GLU A 26 -17.09 24.07 -0.98
CA GLU A 26 -16.98 23.01 0.04
C GLU A 26 -16.94 21.61 -0.58
N GLU A 27 -17.42 21.45 -1.79
CA GLU A 27 -17.39 20.18 -2.52
C GLU A 27 -16.04 19.94 -3.23
N VAL A 28 -15.23 21.00 -3.36
CA VAL A 28 -13.91 20.90 -4.00
C VAL A 28 -13.00 20.01 -3.15
N GLY A 29 -12.52 18.92 -3.75
CA GLY A 29 -11.67 17.93 -3.06
C GLY A 29 -12.42 16.86 -2.25
N ALA A 30 -13.68 17.05 -1.90
CA ALA A 30 -14.45 16.07 -1.12
C ALA A 30 -14.66 14.75 -1.87
N SER A 31 -14.83 14.80 -3.20
CA SER A 31 -15.03 13.63 -4.06
C SER A 31 -13.73 12.92 -4.46
N HIS A 32 -12.60 13.58 -4.30
CA HIS A 32 -11.27 13.09 -4.67
C HIS A 32 -10.36 12.87 -3.45
N LYS A 33 -10.93 12.66 -2.26
CA LYS A 33 -10.13 12.17 -1.15
C LYS A 33 -9.48 10.87 -1.60
N SER A 34 -8.25 11.00 -2.04
CA SER A 34 -7.42 9.88 -2.44
C SER A 34 -7.30 8.98 -1.20
N SER A 35 -7.99 7.85 -1.26
CA SER A 35 -7.88 6.79 -0.26
C SER A 35 -6.55 6.03 -0.39
N SER A 36 -5.53 6.67 -0.96
CA SER A 36 -4.17 6.16 -0.91
C SER A 36 -3.58 6.40 0.49
N SER A 37 -4.33 6.02 1.52
CA SER A 37 -3.75 5.93 2.84
C SER A 37 -2.60 4.91 2.74
N GLY A 38 -1.40 5.30 3.18
CA GLY A 38 -0.27 4.38 3.26
C GLY A 38 -0.65 3.04 3.89
N GLY A 39 -1.67 3.03 4.78
CA GLY A 39 -2.25 1.86 5.40
C GLY A 39 -2.89 0.85 4.43
N LEU A 40 -3.63 1.28 3.39
CA LEU A 40 -4.22 0.34 2.42
C LEU A 40 -3.13 -0.35 1.59
N ARG A 41 -2.13 0.41 1.13
CA ARG A 41 -0.98 -0.14 0.41
C ARG A 41 -0.21 -1.13 1.29
N ALA A 42 0.06 -0.76 2.54
CA ALA A 42 0.73 -1.61 3.51
C ALA A 42 -0.07 -2.89 3.80
N ALA A 43 -1.40 -2.80 3.91
CA ALA A 43 -2.25 -3.96 4.10
C ALA A 43 -2.24 -4.92 2.90
N VAL A 44 -2.39 -4.40 1.68
CA VAL A 44 -2.36 -5.22 0.45
C VAL A 44 -1.01 -5.92 0.30
N PHE A 45 0.08 -5.19 0.53
CA PHE A 45 1.42 -5.74 0.48
C PHE A 45 1.63 -6.77 1.59
N GLY A 46 1.19 -6.46 2.82
CA GLY A 46 1.30 -7.35 3.98
C GLY A 46 0.62 -8.69 3.80
N VAL A 47 -0.65 -8.71 3.32
CA VAL A 47 -1.37 -9.97 3.07
C VAL A 47 -0.63 -10.85 2.05
N ASN A 48 -0.18 -10.24 0.96
CA ASN A 48 0.53 -10.97 -0.08
C ASN A 48 1.87 -11.52 0.42
N ASP A 49 2.66 -10.68 1.09
CA ASP A 49 3.97 -11.06 1.59
C ASP A 49 3.84 -12.12 2.69
N GLY A 50 2.92 -11.97 3.64
CA GLY A 50 2.65 -12.99 4.66
C GLY A 50 2.28 -14.33 4.06
N LEU A 51 1.38 -14.35 3.06
CA LEU A 51 0.96 -15.58 2.40
C LEU A 51 2.12 -16.27 1.67
N VAL A 52 2.88 -15.52 0.85
CA VAL A 52 3.98 -16.10 0.04
C VAL A 52 5.16 -16.48 0.91
N SER A 53 5.60 -15.58 1.82
CA SER A 53 6.79 -15.80 2.65
C SER A 53 6.62 -17.01 3.57
N ILE A 54 5.46 -17.11 4.25
CA ILE A 54 5.20 -18.25 5.14
C ILE A 54 4.98 -19.54 4.36
N ALA A 55 4.31 -19.50 3.21
CA ALA A 55 4.20 -20.68 2.35
C ALA A 55 5.58 -21.17 1.88
N CYS A 56 6.44 -20.29 1.40
CA CYS A 56 7.81 -20.62 0.99
C CYS A 56 8.62 -21.23 2.13
N LEU A 57 8.52 -20.65 3.33
CA LEU A 57 9.20 -21.14 4.51
C LEU A 57 8.73 -22.56 4.88
N LEU A 58 7.41 -22.78 4.96
CA LEU A 58 6.82 -24.09 5.29
C LEU A 58 7.18 -25.14 4.24
N PHE A 59 7.06 -24.82 2.95
CA PHE A 59 7.36 -25.75 1.87
C PHE A 59 8.85 -26.08 1.80
N GLY A 60 9.72 -25.09 2.05
CA GLY A 60 11.16 -25.32 2.12
C GLY A 60 11.54 -26.30 3.24
N VAL A 61 11.01 -26.09 4.44
CA VAL A 61 11.25 -26.99 5.60
C VAL A 61 10.61 -28.36 5.37
N ALA A 62 9.42 -28.43 4.78
CA ALA A 62 8.76 -29.68 4.41
C ALA A 62 9.57 -30.45 3.35
N GLY A 63 10.17 -29.76 2.38
CA GLY A 63 11.06 -30.36 1.37
C GLY A 63 12.28 -31.04 1.98
N ALA A 64 12.79 -30.52 3.09
CA ALA A 64 13.90 -31.12 3.84
C ALA A 64 13.50 -32.33 4.70
N ALA A 65 12.30 -32.91 4.50
CA ALA A 65 11.75 -34.06 5.21
C ALA A 65 11.68 -33.86 6.76
N SER A 66 11.48 -32.62 7.19
CA SER A 66 11.32 -32.27 8.60
C SER A 66 10.04 -32.79 9.21
N SER A 67 10.01 -32.95 10.54
CA SER A 67 8.80 -33.33 11.27
C SER A 67 7.72 -32.23 11.19
N ASN A 68 6.45 -32.61 11.32
CA ASN A 68 5.34 -31.65 11.35
C ASN A 68 5.48 -30.59 12.45
N ASP A 69 6.02 -30.97 13.59
CA ASP A 69 6.27 -30.05 14.72
C ASP A 69 7.36 -29.01 14.37
N THR A 70 8.41 -29.43 13.68
CA THR A 70 9.45 -28.52 13.17
C THR A 70 8.89 -27.56 12.13
N ILE A 71 8.05 -28.04 11.20
CA ILE A 71 7.40 -27.21 10.21
C ILE A 71 6.51 -26.16 10.89
N LEU A 72 5.66 -26.60 11.84
CA LEU A 72 4.76 -25.72 12.56
C LEU A 72 5.52 -24.67 13.39
N LEU A 73 6.52 -25.09 14.15
CA LEU A 73 7.34 -24.18 14.97
C LEU A 73 8.06 -23.14 14.10
N THR A 74 8.66 -23.59 12.99
CA THR A 74 9.34 -22.69 12.05
C THR A 74 8.34 -21.72 11.41
N GLY A 75 7.16 -22.19 11.04
CA GLY A 75 6.11 -21.35 10.48
C GLY A 75 5.60 -20.29 11.45
N ILE A 76 5.37 -20.63 12.72
CA ILE A 76 4.97 -19.67 13.76
C ILE A 76 6.10 -18.66 14.02
N ALA A 77 7.33 -19.12 14.17
CA ALA A 77 8.48 -18.23 14.37
C ALA A 77 8.67 -17.27 13.19
N GLY A 78 8.57 -17.79 11.95
CA GLY A 78 8.64 -16.99 10.73
C GLY A 78 7.50 -15.98 10.62
N LEU A 79 6.26 -16.38 10.97
CA LEU A 79 5.10 -15.50 10.98
C LEU A 79 5.29 -14.31 11.93
N LEU A 80 5.72 -14.57 13.17
CA LEU A 80 5.95 -13.52 14.15
C LEU A 80 7.12 -12.62 13.74
N ALA A 81 8.26 -13.21 13.34
CA ALA A 81 9.41 -12.46 12.90
C ALA A 81 9.11 -11.57 11.69
N GLY A 82 8.42 -12.10 10.68
CA GLY A 82 8.02 -11.37 9.49
C GLY A 82 7.03 -10.24 9.81
N ALA A 83 6.01 -10.51 10.63
CA ALA A 83 5.01 -9.52 11.02
C ALA A 83 5.63 -8.33 11.79
N PHE A 84 6.50 -8.61 12.76
CA PHE A 84 7.20 -7.55 13.50
C PHE A 84 8.20 -6.79 12.64
N SER A 85 8.97 -7.48 11.80
CA SER A 85 9.93 -6.86 10.89
C SER A 85 9.22 -5.91 9.91
N MET A 86 8.12 -6.36 9.32
CA MET A 86 7.36 -5.58 8.36
C MET A 86 6.70 -4.36 9.03
N ALA A 87 6.11 -4.54 10.21
CA ALA A 87 5.53 -3.45 10.98
C ALA A 87 6.55 -2.38 11.36
N ALA A 88 7.74 -2.81 11.82
CA ALA A 88 8.83 -1.90 12.15
C ALA A 88 9.33 -1.14 10.92
N GLY A 89 9.49 -1.82 9.79
CA GLY A 89 9.90 -1.21 8.51
C GLY A 89 8.90 -0.15 8.04
N GLU A 90 7.60 -0.46 8.05
CA GLU A 90 6.54 0.49 7.68
C GLU A 90 6.47 1.68 8.65
N TYR A 91 6.61 1.43 9.96
CA TYR A 91 6.66 2.53 10.94
C TYR A 91 7.81 3.49 10.67
N ILE A 92 9.04 2.97 10.52
CA ILE A 92 10.23 3.79 10.29
C ILE A 92 10.12 4.54 8.95
N SER A 93 9.69 3.87 7.89
CA SER A 93 9.53 4.46 6.57
C SER A 93 8.53 5.62 6.58
N MET A 94 7.35 5.40 7.14
CA MET A 94 6.31 6.44 7.25
C MET A 94 6.71 7.57 8.19
N ARG A 95 7.43 7.27 9.27
CA ARG A 95 7.93 8.27 10.20
C ARG A 95 8.97 9.18 9.55
N SER A 96 9.94 8.59 8.86
CA SER A 96 10.97 9.34 8.14
C SER A 96 10.39 10.19 7.00
N GLN A 97 9.41 9.66 6.27
CA GLN A 97 8.72 10.42 5.23
C GLN A 97 7.96 11.61 5.82
N ARG A 98 7.26 11.40 6.91
CA ARG A 98 6.53 12.46 7.62
C ARG A 98 7.47 13.52 8.15
N GLU A 99 8.58 13.15 8.78
CA GLU A 99 9.60 14.09 9.28
C GLU A 99 10.21 14.93 8.16
N MET A 100 10.46 14.31 7.00
CA MET A 100 10.93 15.03 5.81
C MET A 100 9.90 16.08 5.35
N PHE A 101 8.63 15.71 5.28
CA PHE A 101 7.57 16.64 4.87
C PHE A 101 7.35 17.75 5.90
N GLU A 102 7.34 17.43 7.18
CA GLU A 102 7.27 18.41 8.26
C GLU A 102 8.44 19.40 8.20
N TYR A 103 9.65 18.92 7.88
CA TYR A 103 10.82 19.77 7.69
C TYR A 103 10.67 20.70 6.47
N GLN A 104 10.23 20.18 5.32
CA GLN A 104 10.02 20.99 4.12
C GLN A 104 8.96 22.08 4.36
N ILE A 105 7.84 21.74 5.00
CA ILE A 105 6.79 22.71 5.33
C ILE A 105 7.31 23.76 6.35
N ALA A 106 8.20 23.37 7.27
CA ALA A 106 8.79 24.32 8.20
C ALA A 106 9.74 25.29 7.51
N LEU A 107 10.54 24.82 6.56
CA LEU A 107 11.41 25.67 5.74
C LEU A 107 10.59 26.67 4.93
N GLU A 108 9.56 26.21 4.24
CA GLU A 108 8.62 27.03 3.48
C GLU A 108 7.97 28.14 4.33
N ARG A 109 7.65 27.79 5.60
CA ARG A 109 7.11 28.77 6.56
C ARG A 109 8.13 29.86 6.92
N GLU A 110 9.41 29.51 7.05
CA GLU A 110 10.49 30.46 7.30
C GLU A 110 10.71 31.38 6.10
N GLU A 111 10.75 30.83 4.89
CA GLU A 111 10.90 31.56 3.63
C GLU A 111 9.73 32.53 3.41
N LEU A 112 8.50 32.07 3.61
CA LEU A 112 7.30 32.90 3.55
C LEU A 112 7.34 34.08 4.55
N ALA A 113 7.94 33.88 5.72
CA ALA A 113 8.04 34.94 6.75
C ALA A 113 9.14 35.93 6.42
N GLU A 114 10.26 35.51 5.83
CA GLU A 114 11.42 36.35 5.55
C GLU A 114 11.32 37.00 4.14
N TYR A 115 10.79 36.30 3.16
CA TYR A 115 10.80 36.70 1.74
C TYR A 115 9.42 36.61 1.04
N PRO A 116 8.36 37.21 1.61
CA PRO A 116 6.99 37.02 1.08
C PRO A 116 6.78 37.54 -0.35
N GLU A 117 7.59 38.47 -0.82
CA GLU A 117 7.50 38.96 -2.23
C GLU A 117 8.12 37.96 -3.22
N GLU A 118 9.19 37.29 -2.83
CA GLU A 118 9.82 36.19 -3.60
C GLU A 118 8.86 35.02 -3.70
N GLU A 119 8.28 34.58 -2.59
CA GLU A 119 7.29 33.50 -2.54
C GLU A 119 6.05 33.79 -3.41
N ALA A 120 5.57 35.04 -3.39
CA ALA A 120 4.51 35.47 -4.28
C ALA A 120 4.93 35.39 -5.76
N GLY A 121 6.21 35.63 -6.06
CA GLY A 121 6.79 35.51 -7.39
C GLY A 121 6.89 34.07 -7.85
N GLU A 122 7.34 33.16 -6.99
CA GLU A 122 7.45 31.72 -7.29
C GLU A 122 6.08 31.10 -7.56
N LEU A 123 5.11 31.41 -6.70
CA LEU A 123 3.73 30.98 -6.91
C LEU A 123 3.16 31.53 -8.23
N ALA A 124 3.48 32.76 -8.59
CA ALA A 124 3.07 33.33 -9.89
C ALA A 124 3.71 32.57 -11.07
N LEU A 125 5.00 32.18 -10.97
CA LEU A 125 5.66 31.38 -11.99
C LEU A 125 5.00 30.01 -12.17
N ILE A 126 4.59 29.35 -11.09
CA ILE A 126 3.87 28.08 -11.14
C ILE A 126 2.57 28.24 -11.91
N TYR A 127 1.77 29.27 -11.61
CA TYR A 127 0.51 29.51 -12.32
C TYR A 127 0.73 29.94 -13.80
N MET A 128 1.80 30.69 -14.09
CA MET A 128 2.17 31.00 -15.47
C MET A 128 2.54 29.75 -16.26
N ALA A 129 3.27 28.82 -15.66
CA ALA A 129 3.60 27.53 -16.27
C ALA A 129 2.34 26.68 -16.57
N ARG A 130 1.25 26.89 -15.83
CA ARG A 130 -0.07 26.28 -16.07
C ARG A 130 -0.94 27.05 -17.06
N GLY A 131 -0.41 28.11 -17.68
CA GLY A 131 -1.09 28.87 -18.74
C GLY A 131 -1.84 30.12 -18.28
N MET A 132 -1.67 30.57 -17.03
CA MET A 132 -2.26 31.81 -16.55
C MET A 132 -1.51 33.01 -17.14
N PRO A 133 -2.18 34.08 -17.60
CA PRO A 133 -1.55 35.31 -18.04
C PRO A 133 -0.75 35.96 -16.90
N GLU A 134 0.46 36.44 -17.19
CA GLU A 134 1.43 37.01 -16.22
C GLU A 134 0.82 37.97 -15.22
N LYS A 135 0.06 38.97 -15.67
CA LYS A 135 -0.57 39.95 -14.79
C LYS A 135 -1.55 39.34 -13.80
N GLN A 136 -2.27 38.29 -14.22
CA GLN A 136 -3.23 37.58 -13.35
C GLN A 136 -2.51 36.68 -12.36
N ALA A 137 -1.44 35.99 -12.79
CA ALA A 137 -0.63 35.14 -11.95
C ALA A 137 0.05 35.92 -10.82
N ILE A 138 0.66 37.06 -11.14
CA ILE A 138 1.27 37.96 -10.13
C ILE A 138 0.22 38.46 -9.12
N ALA A 139 -0.95 38.90 -9.60
CA ALA A 139 -2.01 39.37 -8.72
C ALA A 139 -2.55 38.26 -7.82
N LEU A 140 -2.65 37.03 -8.32
CA LEU A 140 -3.09 35.87 -7.58
C LEU A 140 -2.05 35.45 -6.54
N GLY A 141 -0.75 35.35 -6.88
CA GLY A 141 0.34 35.03 -5.97
C GLY A 141 0.34 35.98 -4.77
N LYS A 142 0.37 37.30 -5.02
CA LYS A 142 0.31 38.32 -3.96
C LYS A 142 -0.93 38.21 -3.08
N ARG A 143 -2.08 37.86 -3.64
CA ARG A 143 -3.31 37.69 -2.87
C ARG A 143 -3.28 36.46 -1.97
N MET A 144 -2.70 35.35 -2.46
CA MET A 144 -2.58 34.11 -1.67
C MET A 144 -1.61 34.30 -0.51
N ILE A 145 -0.45 34.89 -0.76
CA ILE A 145 0.59 35.13 0.25
C ILE A 145 0.19 36.18 1.31
N ALA A 146 -0.73 37.08 0.97
CA ALA A 146 -1.22 38.10 1.92
C ALA A 146 -1.83 37.51 3.22
N ASN A 147 -2.29 36.28 3.18
CA ASN A 147 -2.68 35.52 4.38
C ASN A 147 -1.66 34.37 4.58
N PRO A 148 -0.82 34.41 5.64
CA PRO A 148 0.24 33.43 5.85
C PRO A 148 -0.23 31.98 5.95
N GLU A 149 -1.41 31.70 6.52
CA GLU A 149 -1.96 30.34 6.60
C GLU A 149 -2.37 29.82 5.23
N VAL A 150 -3.05 30.65 4.44
CA VAL A 150 -3.45 30.31 3.06
C VAL A 150 -2.23 30.22 2.16
N GLY A 151 -1.25 31.11 2.33
CA GLY A 151 0.01 31.11 1.60
C GLY A 151 0.75 29.80 1.81
N LEU A 152 1.01 29.44 3.06
CA LEU A 152 1.73 28.20 3.38
C LEU A 152 1.01 26.95 2.87
N ASP A 153 -0.32 26.84 3.03
CA ASP A 153 -1.07 25.69 2.48
C ASP A 153 -1.00 25.65 0.95
N THR A 154 -1.04 26.83 0.31
CA THR A 154 -0.94 26.92 -1.14
C THR A 154 0.45 26.51 -1.65
N LEU A 155 1.51 27.04 -1.06
CA LEU A 155 2.89 26.70 -1.41
C LEU A 155 3.16 25.22 -1.17
N ALA A 156 2.78 24.69 -0.01
CA ALA A 156 2.92 23.26 0.26
C ALA A 156 2.25 22.37 -0.81
N ARG A 157 1.08 22.74 -1.31
CA ARG A 157 0.35 21.98 -2.33
C ARG A 157 0.88 22.19 -3.75
N GLU A 158 1.19 23.44 -4.10
CA GLU A 158 1.52 23.82 -5.47
C GLU A 158 2.99 23.66 -5.81
N GLU A 159 3.86 23.94 -4.88
CA GLU A 159 5.31 23.87 -5.01
C GLU A 159 5.86 22.52 -4.56
N LEU A 160 5.61 22.14 -3.30
CA LEU A 160 6.11 20.89 -2.74
C LEU A 160 5.29 19.67 -3.18
N GLY A 161 4.08 19.86 -3.71
CA GLY A 161 3.18 18.78 -4.08
C GLY A 161 2.67 17.98 -2.86
N LEU A 162 2.71 18.57 -1.68
CA LEU A 162 2.33 17.95 -0.41
C LEU A 162 0.92 18.38 0.01
N ASN A 163 0.21 17.47 0.64
CA ASN A 163 -1.01 17.81 1.37
C ASN A 163 -0.71 17.83 2.88
N PRO A 164 -0.62 19.00 3.53
CA PRO A 164 -0.30 19.10 4.95
C PRO A 164 -1.26 18.31 5.86
N ASP A 165 -2.52 18.15 5.43
CA ASP A 165 -3.54 17.43 6.19
C ASP A 165 -3.42 15.90 6.07
N GLU A 166 -2.63 15.39 5.10
CA GLU A 166 -2.57 13.96 4.75
C GLU A 166 -1.14 13.39 4.80
N LEU A 167 -0.34 13.79 5.76
CA LEU A 167 1.04 13.30 5.90
C LEU A 167 1.15 11.81 6.27
N GLY A 168 0.03 11.15 6.51
CA GLY A 168 -0.01 9.75 6.89
C GLY A 168 0.29 9.50 8.37
N SER A 169 -0.06 8.31 8.85
CA SER A 169 0.19 7.89 10.23
C SER A 169 1.11 6.67 10.27
N PRO A 170 2.31 6.78 10.86
CA PRO A 170 3.24 5.65 11.02
C PRO A 170 2.61 4.46 11.75
N TRP A 171 1.82 4.71 12.79
CA TRP A 171 1.14 3.66 13.55
C TRP A 171 0.06 2.94 12.75
N VAL A 172 -0.72 3.67 11.95
CA VAL A 172 -1.74 3.07 11.09
C VAL A 172 -1.09 2.17 10.03
N ALA A 173 0.00 2.61 9.42
CA ALA A 173 0.74 1.83 8.44
C ALA A 173 1.34 0.56 9.08
N ALA A 174 2.01 0.69 10.23
CA ALA A 174 2.61 -0.42 10.95
C ALA A 174 1.59 -1.46 11.40
N CYS A 175 0.49 -1.04 12.04
CA CYS A 175 -0.56 -1.95 12.51
C CYS A 175 -1.28 -2.63 11.33
N SER A 176 -1.56 -1.89 10.26
CA SER A 176 -2.18 -2.44 9.04
C SER A 176 -1.30 -3.52 8.42
N SER A 177 0.00 -3.25 8.31
CA SER A 177 0.99 -4.16 7.76
C SER A 177 1.14 -5.41 8.61
N PHE A 178 1.26 -5.25 9.95
CA PHE A 178 1.32 -6.36 10.90
C PHE A 178 0.13 -7.30 10.76
N LEU A 179 -1.08 -6.75 10.89
CA LEU A 179 -2.32 -7.54 10.85
C LEU A 179 -2.52 -8.20 9.50
N ALA A 180 -2.18 -7.51 8.42
CA ALA A 180 -2.27 -8.02 7.07
C ALA A 180 -1.30 -9.18 6.83
N PHE A 181 -0.03 -9.05 7.27
CA PHE A 181 0.97 -10.11 7.18
C PHE A 181 0.54 -11.35 7.98
N VAL A 182 0.09 -11.16 9.21
CA VAL A 182 -0.43 -12.26 10.04
C VAL A 182 -1.62 -12.92 9.36
N GLY A 183 -2.58 -12.13 8.85
CA GLY A 183 -3.76 -12.65 8.14
C GLY A 183 -3.39 -13.49 6.92
N GLY A 184 -2.43 -13.03 6.10
CA GLY A 184 -1.92 -13.78 4.95
C GLY A 184 -1.17 -15.04 5.35
N GLY A 185 -0.25 -14.92 6.32
CA GLY A 185 0.64 -15.99 6.73
C GLY A 185 -0.02 -17.10 7.56
N ILE A 186 -1.15 -16.82 8.22
CA ILE A 186 -1.95 -17.85 8.89
C ILE A 186 -2.50 -18.88 7.89
N ILE A 187 -2.82 -18.48 6.66
CA ILE A 187 -3.47 -19.34 5.67
C ILE A 187 -2.66 -20.63 5.40
N PRO A 188 -1.38 -20.58 5.03
CA PRO A 188 -0.60 -21.80 4.83
C PRO A 188 -0.31 -22.57 6.13
N LEU A 189 -0.37 -21.92 7.30
CA LEU A 189 -0.17 -22.54 8.61
C LEU A 189 -1.40 -23.33 9.10
N LEU A 190 -2.61 -22.92 8.74
CA LEU A 190 -3.85 -23.51 9.23
C LEU A 190 -3.89 -25.04 9.20
N PRO A 191 -3.53 -25.73 8.11
CA PRO A 191 -3.56 -27.19 8.05
C PRO A 191 -2.61 -27.85 9.03
N PHE A 192 -1.51 -27.22 9.40
CA PHE A 192 -0.56 -27.75 10.38
C PHE A 192 -1.05 -27.59 11.82
N VAL A 193 -1.90 -26.58 12.08
CA VAL A 193 -2.49 -26.33 13.41
C VAL A 193 -3.73 -27.21 13.64
N ILE A 194 -4.60 -27.33 12.63
CA ILE A 194 -5.94 -27.93 12.79
C ILE A 194 -5.95 -29.41 12.40
N ALA A 195 -5.18 -29.81 11.39
CA ALA A 195 -5.29 -31.15 10.82
C ALA A 195 -4.47 -32.18 11.61
N MET A 196 -5.15 -33.20 12.10
CA MET A 196 -4.53 -34.38 12.68
C MET A 196 -4.25 -35.49 11.66
N THR A 197 -4.15 -35.14 10.37
CA THR A 197 -4.03 -36.09 9.26
C THR A 197 -2.70 -36.01 8.54
N GLU A 198 -2.34 -37.07 7.81
CA GLU A 198 -1.16 -37.17 6.94
C GLU A 198 -1.17 -36.14 5.77
N LEU A 199 -2.33 -35.52 5.51
CA LEU A 199 -2.53 -34.62 4.34
C LEU A 199 -2.26 -33.14 4.61
N ARG A 200 -1.55 -32.78 5.72
CA ARG A 200 -1.33 -31.39 6.13
C ARG A 200 -0.63 -30.55 5.06
N LEU A 201 0.42 -31.09 4.46
CA LEU A 201 1.18 -30.40 3.42
C LEU A 201 0.32 -30.18 2.15
N GLN A 202 -0.38 -31.21 1.69
CA GLN A 202 -1.26 -31.11 0.52
C GLN A 202 -2.38 -30.10 0.73
N ALA A 203 -2.98 -30.11 1.93
CA ALA A 203 -4.01 -29.13 2.33
C ALA A 203 -3.44 -27.70 2.37
N SER A 204 -2.23 -27.52 2.89
CA SER A 204 -1.54 -26.22 2.91
C SER A 204 -1.26 -25.72 1.49
N ILE A 205 -0.77 -26.57 0.61
CA ILE A 205 -0.53 -26.22 -0.80
C ILE A 205 -1.84 -25.81 -1.48
N ALA A 206 -2.90 -26.60 -1.35
CA ALA A 206 -4.19 -26.31 -1.96
C ALA A 206 -4.81 -25.01 -1.45
N LEU A 207 -4.77 -24.80 -0.13
CA LEU A 207 -5.28 -23.57 0.51
C LEU A 207 -4.49 -22.33 0.09
N THR A 208 -3.15 -22.44 0.07
CA THR A 208 -2.26 -21.36 -0.38
C THR A 208 -2.51 -21.02 -1.85
N ALA A 209 -2.60 -22.01 -2.73
CA ALA A 209 -2.86 -21.82 -4.16
C ALA A 209 -4.22 -21.12 -4.38
N SER A 210 -5.26 -21.54 -3.66
CA SER A 210 -6.58 -20.93 -3.71
C SER A 210 -6.56 -19.48 -3.23
N ALA A 211 -5.85 -19.20 -2.13
CA ALA A 211 -5.70 -17.85 -1.58
C ALA A 211 -4.91 -16.93 -2.52
N LEU A 212 -3.80 -17.40 -3.10
CA LEU A 212 -3.02 -16.66 -4.09
C LEU A 212 -3.89 -16.28 -5.30
N PHE A 213 -4.64 -17.24 -5.83
CA PHE A 213 -5.55 -16.96 -6.94
C PHE A 213 -6.63 -15.94 -6.56
N ALA A 214 -7.26 -16.09 -5.38
CA ALA A 214 -8.33 -15.21 -4.92
C ALA A 214 -7.83 -13.78 -4.67
N ILE A 215 -6.67 -13.62 -4.02
CA ILE A 215 -6.05 -12.29 -3.78
C ILE A 215 -5.67 -11.65 -5.11
N GLY A 216 -5.03 -12.38 -6.02
CA GLY A 216 -4.65 -11.88 -7.34
C GLY A 216 -5.86 -11.46 -8.18
N ALA A 217 -6.94 -12.24 -8.14
CA ALA A 217 -8.21 -11.91 -8.79
C ALA A 217 -8.84 -10.65 -8.19
N ALA A 218 -8.91 -10.56 -6.85
CA ALA A 218 -9.45 -9.40 -6.15
C ALA A 218 -8.67 -8.11 -6.47
N LEU A 219 -7.33 -8.15 -6.43
CA LEU A 219 -6.49 -7.00 -6.79
C LEU A 219 -6.69 -6.55 -8.24
N SER A 220 -6.94 -7.48 -9.14
CA SER A 220 -7.20 -7.17 -10.56
C SER A 220 -8.52 -6.43 -10.76
N LEU A 221 -9.52 -6.67 -9.92
CA LEU A 221 -10.77 -5.91 -9.96
C LEU A 221 -10.56 -4.42 -9.64
N PHE A 222 -9.69 -4.11 -8.68
CA PHE A 222 -9.34 -2.72 -8.36
C PHE A 222 -8.53 -2.03 -9.46
N THR A 223 -7.74 -2.78 -10.22
CA THR A 223 -6.93 -2.22 -11.32
C THR A 223 -7.65 -2.24 -12.68
N GLY A 224 -8.92 -2.66 -12.71
CA GLY A 224 -9.71 -2.74 -13.96
C GLY A 224 -9.22 -3.80 -14.94
N ARG A 225 -8.41 -4.76 -14.48
CA ARG A 225 -7.90 -5.87 -15.30
C ARG A 225 -8.73 -7.13 -15.11
N SER A 226 -8.49 -8.13 -15.97
CA SER A 226 -9.15 -9.44 -15.87
C SER A 226 -8.77 -10.15 -14.56
N ALA A 227 -9.77 -10.49 -13.76
CA ALA A 227 -9.59 -11.23 -12.50
C ALA A 227 -8.90 -12.58 -12.70
N LEU A 228 -9.25 -13.29 -13.79
CA LEU A 228 -8.63 -14.58 -14.14
C LEU A 228 -7.12 -14.43 -14.38
N TRP A 229 -6.72 -13.41 -15.16
CA TRP A 229 -5.31 -13.15 -15.44
C TRP A 229 -4.54 -12.74 -14.18
N GLY A 230 -5.15 -11.91 -13.31
CA GLY A 230 -4.54 -11.53 -12.05
C GLY A 230 -4.38 -12.69 -11.09
N GLY A 231 -5.39 -13.54 -10.98
CA GLY A 231 -5.34 -14.75 -10.17
C GLY A 231 -4.26 -15.72 -10.67
N LEU A 232 -4.23 -16.01 -11.98
CA LEU A 232 -3.21 -16.89 -12.57
C LEU A 232 -1.79 -16.34 -12.37
N ARG A 233 -1.58 -15.06 -12.61
CA ARG A 233 -0.26 -14.42 -12.41
C ARG A 233 0.22 -14.58 -10.97
N MET A 234 -0.65 -14.32 -10.01
CA MET A 234 -0.33 -14.42 -8.59
C MET A 234 -0.02 -15.87 -8.20
N LEU A 235 -0.83 -16.82 -8.67
CA LEU A 235 -0.63 -18.24 -8.46
C LEU A 235 0.69 -18.73 -9.07
N LEU A 236 1.03 -18.32 -10.29
CA LEU A 236 2.27 -18.73 -10.95
C LEU A 236 3.51 -18.17 -10.24
N ILE A 237 3.49 -16.91 -9.84
CA ILE A 237 4.63 -16.28 -9.16
C ILE A 237 4.78 -16.84 -7.75
N GLY A 238 3.74 -16.80 -6.92
CA GLY A 238 3.79 -17.27 -5.53
C GLY A 238 3.91 -18.79 -5.44
N GLY A 239 3.19 -19.53 -6.26
CA GLY A 239 3.30 -20.98 -6.34
C GLY A 239 4.65 -21.44 -6.87
N GLY A 240 5.21 -20.73 -7.85
CA GLY A 240 6.57 -20.98 -8.36
C GLY A 240 7.64 -20.75 -7.30
N ALA A 241 7.52 -19.68 -6.50
CA ALA A 241 8.42 -19.44 -5.38
C ALA A 241 8.34 -20.56 -4.33
N GLY A 242 7.12 -20.98 -3.97
CA GLY A 242 6.91 -22.09 -3.04
C GLY A 242 7.46 -23.42 -3.54
N LEU A 243 7.30 -23.70 -4.83
CA LEU A 243 7.87 -24.89 -5.44
C LEU A 243 9.41 -24.86 -5.44
N LEU A 244 9.98 -23.71 -5.78
CA LEU A 244 11.45 -23.52 -5.77
C LEU A 244 12.03 -23.74 -4.36
N THR A 245 11.40 -23.16 -3.34
CA THR A 245 11.87 -23.34 -1.95
C THR A 245 11.71 -24.78 -1.46
N TYR A 246 10.65 -25.48 -1.86
CA TYR A 246 10.49 -26.91 -1.60
C TYR A 246 11.64 -27.75 -2.20
N TRP A 247 11.99 -27.49 -3.46
CA TRP A 247 13.10 -28.18 -4.13
C TRP A 247 14.45 -27.88 -3.49
N ILE A 248 14.69 -26.63 -3.10
CA ILE A 248 15.92 -26.25 -2.37
C ILE A 248 15.97 -27.01 -1.03
N GLY A 249 14.88 -27.04 -0.28
CA GLY A 249 14.77 -27.79 0.96
C GLY A 249 15.05 -29.28 0.77
N HIS A 250 14.49 -29.88 -0.28
CA HIS A 250 14.70 -31.30 -0.60
C HIS A 250 16.18 -31.60 -0.92
N LEU A 251 16.83 -30.77 -1.71
CA LEU A 251 18.25 -30.92 -2.02
C LEU A 251 19.14 -30.76 -0.78
N MET A 252 18.81 -29.83 0.09
CA MET A 252 19.56 -29.64 1.35
C MET A 252 19.32 -30.78 2.34
N GLY A 253 18.07 -31.22 2.50
CA GLY A 253 17.72 -32.35 3.36
C GLY A 253 18.41 -33.64 2.94
N ALA A 254 18.47 -33.93 1.65
CA ALA A 254 19.15 -35.10 1.12
C ALA A 254 20.67 -35.10 1.34
N ASN A 255 21.30 -33.91 1.55
CA ASN A 255 22.75 -33.81 1.82
C ASN A 255 23.10 -33.74 3.31
N LEU A 256 22.11 -33.57 4.17
CA LEU A 256 22.28 -33.47 5.64
C LEU A 256 21.86 -34.75 6.37
N ALA A 257 21.21 -35.69 5.68
CA ALA A 257 20.81 -37.02 6.17
C ALA A 257 21.87 -38.06 5.81
#